data_a630cefc2a9879a1e90bbf3d5cb06323
#
_entry.id   a630cefc2a9879a1e90bbf3d5cb06323
#
_cell.length_a   1.000
_cell.length_b   1.000
_cell.length_c   1.000
_cell.angle_alpha   90.00
_cell.angle_beta   90.00
_cell.angle_gamma   90.00
#
_symmetry.space_group_name_H-M   'P 1'
#
loop_
_entity.id
_entity.type
_entity.pdbx_description
1 polymer ?
#
loop_
_entity_poly.entity_id
_entity_poly.type
_entity_poly.pdbx_seq_one_letter_code
_entity_poly.pdbx_strand_id
1 'polypeptide(L)'
;LDAGAHTIAWHLQQAGITVPAISTIWRILRQEGLVTPEPKKKPRAYTKRFEALQPNETWQGDFTHWHLADGRDVEIINWLDDHSRLLLHCSVHRAVTGKIVVDSFNQARSEYGTPFSTLTDNGVVYTARFTGGANKFEYLLAKLGVHQKNGSPGHPQTQGKIERFHQTLKKWLTLKPPATSLEQLQSQLNEFQDLYNNKRGHKALAMKTPSHCYEATVKAGVQNKPQEGFYRIRYDRVDRFGKLSLRRAGQLHHLGVGIKHREKLIIMIIAYDNVTVSD
;
A
#
# COMPACT_ATOMS: atom_id res chain seq x y z
N LEU A 1 -3.21 -21.37 -8.32
CA LEU A 1 -2.52 -20.08 -8.39
C LEU A 1 -1.00 -20.20 -8.43
N ASP A 2 -0.35 -20.87 -7.60
CA ASP A 2 1.07 -21.16 -7.62
C ASP A 2 1.24 -22.69 -7.52
N ALA A 3 1.13 -23.37 -8.63
CA ALA A 3 1.23 -24.83 -8.69
C ALA A 3 2.65 -25.35 -8.45
N GLY A 4 3.45 -24.66 -7.62
CA GLY A 4 4.77 -25.16 -7.21
C GLY A 4 4.64 -26.34 -6.25
N ALA A 5 5.65 -27.21 -6.22
CA ALA A 5 5.65 -28.45 -5.45
C ALA A 5 5.23 -28.29 -3.98
N HIS A 6 5.69 -27.22 -3.31
CA HIS A 6 5.28 -26.93 -1.92
C HIS A 6 3.80 -26.61 -1.78
N THR A 7 3.22 -25.85 -2.71
CA THR A 7 1.81 -25.49 -2.68
C THR A 7 0.93 -26.70 -2.96
N ILE A 8 1.32 -27.55 -3.91
CA ILE A 8 0.62 -28.80 -4.20
C ILE A 8 0.66 -29.73 -2.98
N ALA A 9 1.84 -29.91 -2.37
CA ALA A 9 1.98 -30.70 -1.15
C ALA A 9 1.03 -30.21 -0.03
N TRP A 10 0.95 -28.91 0.17
CA TRP A 10 0.04 -28.32 1.15
C TRP A 10 -1.43 -28.59 0.82
N HIS A 11 -1.87 -28.44 -0.43
CA HIS A 11 -3.25 -28.74 -0.84
C HIS A 11 -3.60 -30.23 -0.66
N LEU A 12 -2.67 -31.14 -1.00
CA LEU A 12 -2.84 -32.58 -0.77
C LEU A 12 -3.03 -32.86 0.73
N GLN A 13 -2.19 -32.24 1.56
CA GLN A 13 -2.29 -32.38 3.02
C GLN A 13 -3.65 -31.88 3.56
N GLN A 14 -4.13 -30.72 3.07
CA GLN A 14 -5.45 -30.18 3.47
C GLN A 14 -6.61 -31.09 3.02
N ALA A 15 -6.44 -31.80 1.92
CA ALA A 15 -7.40 -32.76 1.41
C ALA A 15 -7.31 -34.15 2.11
N GLY A 16 -6.44 -34.32 3.10
CA GLY A 16 -6.23 -35.61 3.80
C GLY A 16 -5.54 -36.68 2.93
N ILE A 17 -4.91 -36.29 1.83
CA ILE A 17 -4.22 -37.19 0.91
C ILE A 17 -2.77 -37.36 1.37
N THR A 18 -2.25 -38.57 1.30
CA THR A 18 -0.82 -38.87 1.56
C THR A 18 0.07 -38.03 0.64
N VAL A 19 0.93 -37.21 1.24
CA VAL A 19 1.75 -36.26 0.49
C VAL A 19 3.07 -36.93 0.08
N PRO A 20 3.36 -37.05 -1.24
CA PRO A 20 4.67 -37.49 -1.70
C PRO A 20 5.77 -36.48 -1.30
N ALA A 21 7.03 -36.91 -1.28
CA ALA A 21 8.16 -36.02 -1.08
C ALA A 21 8.10 -34.83 -2.07
N ILE A 22 8.42 -33.63 -1.60
CA ILE A 22 8.38 -32.40 -2.42
C ILE A 22 9.25 -32.53 -3.68
N SER A 23 10.37 -33.21 -3.57
CA SER A 23 11.24 -33.52 -4.72
C SER A 23 10.55 -34.41 -5.76
N THR A 24 9.69 -35.33 -5.32
CA THR A 24 8.90 -36.20 -6.23
C THR A 24 7.87 -35.37 -6.97
N ILE A 25 7.12 -34.52 -6.27
CA ILE A 25 6.14 -33.57 -6.90
C ILE A 25 6.87 -32.68 -7.91
N TRP A 26 8.03 -32.12 -7.53
CA TRP A 26 8.80 -31.25 -8.43
C TRP A 26 9.27 -32.01 -9.68
N ARG A 27 9.72 -33.28 -9.54
CA ARG A 27 10.15 -34.12 -10.67
C ARG A 27 9.00 -34.39 -11.64
N ILE A 28 7.81 -34.70 -11.12
CA ILE A 28 6.60 -34.89 -11.94
C ILE A 28 6.28 -33.61 -12.71
N LEU A 29 6.22 -32.46 -12.02
CA LEU A 29 5.95 -31.18 -12.67
C LEU A 29 6.95 -30.84 -13.78
N ARG A 30 8.22 -31.22 -13.60
CA ARG A 30 9.25 -31.03 -14.61
C ARG A 30 9.07 -31.99 -15.80
N GLN A 31 8.72 -33.23 -15.57
CA GLN A 31 8.45 -34.22 -16.62
C GLN A 31 7.26 -33.83 -17.48
N GLU A 32 6.23 -33.28 -16.85
CA GLU A 32 5.01 -32.78 -17.53
C GLU A 32 5.20 -31.35 -18.16
N GLY A 33 6.43 -30.82 -18.18
CA GLY A 33 6.71 -29.50 -18.77
C GLY A 33 6.07 -28.30 -18.03
N LEU A 34 5.52 -28.52 -16.83
CA LEU A 34 4.84 -27.49 -16.03
C LEU A 34 5.82 -26.59 -15.25
N VAL A 35 7.11 -26.89 -15.29
CA VAL A 35 8.17 -26.06 -14.70
C VAL A 35 9.05 -25.53 -15.80
N THR A 36 9.01 -24.23 -16.01
CA THR A 36 9.96 -23.54 -16.89
C THR A 36 11.24 -23.23 -16.10
N PRO A 37 12.40 -23.79 -16.47
CA PRO A 37 13.66 -23.44 -15.83
C PRO A 37 13.98 -21.96 -16.08
N GLU A 38 14.20 -21.17 -15.03
CA GLU A 38 14.69 -19.81 -15.14
C GLU A 38 16.19 -19.76 -14.77
N PRO A 39 17.12 -20.04 -15.69
CA PRO A 39 18.55 -20.16 -15.40
C PRO A 39 19.19 -18.84 -14.97
N LYS A 40 18.51 -17.70 -15.16
CA LYS A 40 18.99 -16.36 -14.77
C LYS A 40 18.71 -15.99 -13.31
N LYS A 41 17.91 -16.75 -12.58
CA LYS A 41 17.72 -16.54 -11.14
C LYS A 41 18.92 -17.06 -10.36
N LYS A 42 19.97 -16.25 -10.25
CA LYS A 42 21.02 -16.51 -9.25
C LYS A 42 20.40 -16.39 -7.85
N PRO A 43 20.73 -17.28 -6.89
CA PRO A 43 20.39 -17.08 -5.49
C PRO A 43 20.96 -15.71 -5.08
N ARG A 44 20.11 -14.76 -4.71
CA ARG A 44 20.58 -13.48 -4.17
C ARG A 44 21.26 -13.77 -2.84
N ALA A 45 22.44 -13.22 -2.65
CA ALA A 45 23.14 -13.25 -1.37
C ALA A 45 22.17 -12.80 -0.26
N TYR A 46 22.29 -13.45 0.89
CA TYR A 46 21.44 -13.23 2.06
C TYR A 46 21.49 -11.76 2.47
N THR A 47 20.45 -11.04 2.15
CA THR A 47 20.24 -9.66 2.61
C THR A 47 19.33 -9.70 3.80
N LYS A 48 19.62 -8.91 4.84
CA LYS A 48 18.77 -8.79 6.04
C LYS A 48 17.32 -8.59 5.61
N ARG A 49 16.47 -9.56 5.95
CA ARG A 49 15.04 -9.49 5.67
C ARG A 49 14.42 -8.55 6.67
N PHE A 50 14.02 -7.38 6.22
CA PHE A 50 13.20 -6.51 7.06
C PHE A 50 11.78 -7.10 7.10
N GLU A 51 11.30 -7.43 8.28
CA GLU A 51 9.96 -7.98 8.51
C GLU A 51 9.41 -7.41 9.80
N ALA A 52 8.19 -6.88 9.75
CA ALA A 52 7.48 -6.41 10.93
C ALA A 52 7.28 -7.57 11.91
N LEU A 53 7.44 -7.31 13.20
CA LEU A 53 7.33 -8.32 14.24
C LEU A 53 5.88 -8.69 14.54
N GLN A 54 4.95 -7.78 14.30
CA GLN A 54 3.52 -7.93 14.62
C GLN A 54 2.64 -7.44 13.46
N PRO A 55 1.42 -8.00 13.30
CA PRO A 55 0.40 -7.40 12.44
C PRO A 55 0.15 -5.95 12.84
N ASN A 56 -0.21 -5.11 11.89
CA ASN A 56 -0.41 -3.67 12.02
C ASN A 56 0.83 -2.86 12.43
N GLU A 57 2.02 -3.46 12.54
CA GLU A 57 3.24 -2.69 12.77
C GLU A 57 3.61 -1.84 11.54
N THR A 58 3.48 -2.42 10.35
CA THR A 58 3.76 -1.71 9.09
C THR A 58 2.80 -2.19 8.01
N TRP A 59 2.07 -1.25 7.40
CA TRP A 59 1.31 -1.53 6.19
C TRP A 59 2.07 -1.06 4.95
N GLN A 60 2.23 -1.92 3.98
CA GLN A 60 2.78 -1.57 2.67
C GLN A 60 1.64 -1.11 1.76
N GLY A 61 1.77 0.08 1.18
CA GLY A 61 0.83 0.64 0.22
C GLY A 61 1.51 0.85 -1.13
N ASP A 62 0.89 0.37 -2.19
CA ASP A 62 1.35 0.56 -3.56
C ASP A 62 0.20 0.34 -4.54
N PHE A 63 0.36 0.74 -5.80
CA PHE A 63 -0.60 0.44 -6.85
C PHE A 63 0.11 -0.16 -8.07
N THR A 64 -0.65 -0.91 -8.85
CA THR A 64 -0.15 -1.54 -10.06
C THR A 64 -1.08 -1.31 -11.23
N HIS A 65 -0.53 -1.29 -12.45
CA HIS A 65 -1.30 -1.12 -13.68
C HIS A 65 -1.89 -2.45 -14.16
N TRP A 66 -3.10 -2.37 -14.70
CA TRP A 66 -3.80 -3.44 -15.39
C TRP A 66 -4.61 -2.85 -16.54
N HIS A 67 -5.25 -3.67 -17.36
CA HIS A 67 -6.10 -3.23 -18.46
C HIS A 67 -7.40 -4.01 -18.53
N LEU A 68 -8.44 -3.36 -19.00
CA LEU A 68 -9.73 -3.97 -19.30
C LEU A 68 -9.69 -4.69 -20.65
N ALA A 69 -10.78 -5.43 -20.97
CA ALA A 69 -10.90 -6.19 -22.21
C ALA A 69 -10.79 -5.31 -23.48
N ASP A 70 -11.15 -4.05 -23.39
CA ASP A 70 -11.07 -3.06 -24.47
C ASP A 70 -9.69 -2.34 -24.56
N GLY A 71 -8.73 -2.76 -23.72
CA GLY A 71 -7.37 -2.19 -23.70
C GLY A 71 -7.23 -0.92 -22.87
N ARG A 72 -8.30 -0.41 -22.23
CA ARG A 72 -8.18 0.76 -21.33
C ARG A 72 -7.34 0.43 -20.11
N ASP A 73 -6.35 1.29 -19.83
CA ASP A 73 -5.51 1.19 -18.64
C ASP A 73 -6.30 1.55 -17.38
N VAL A 74 -6.03 0.81 -16.32
CA VAL A 74 -6.58 1.01 -14.98
C VAL A 74 -5.51 0.75 -13.93
N GLU A 75 -5.70 1.28 -12.74
CA GLU A 75 -4.78 1.14 -11.62
C GLU A 75 -5.46 0.43 -10.46
N ILE A 76 -4.75 -0.51 -9.85
CA ILE A 76 -5.22 -1.30 -8.71
C ILE A 76 -4.39 -0.91 -7.51
N ILE A 77 -4.99 -0.23 -6.52
CA ILE A 77 -4.33 0.13 -5.27
C ILE A 77 -4.50 -0.99 -4.24
N ASN A 78 -3.44 -1.24 -3.48
CA ASN A 78 -3.37 -2.32 -2.49
C ASN A 78 -2.78 -1.83 -1.19
N TRP A 79 -3.32 -2.35 -0.08
CA TRP A 79 -2.71 -2.26 1.24
C TRP A 79 -2.43 -3.67 1.76
N LEU A 80 -1.19 -3.92 2.16
CA LEU A 80 -0.70 -5.23 2.60
C LEU A 80 -0.07 -5.11 3.98
N ASP A 81 -0.48 -5.96 4.92
CA ASP A 81 0.21 -6.08 6.20
C ASP A 81 1.58 -6.73 6.03
N ASP A 82 2.62 -6.07 6.52
CA ASP A 82 4.01 -6.52 6.33
C ASP A 82 4.34 -7.80 7.06
N HIS A 83 3.74 -8.04 8.22
CA HIS A 83 3.96 -9.25 9.01
C HIS A 83 3.21 -10.46 8.44
N SER A 84 1.91 -10.37 8.39
CA SER A 84 1.02 -11.47 8.01
C SER A 84 0.85 -11.67 6.52
N ARG A 85 1.26 -10.70 5.68
CA ARG A 85 0.95 -10.65 4.24
C ARG A 85 -0.54 -10.50 3.94
N LEU A 86 -1.36 -10.20 4.93
CA LEU A 86 -2.80 -10.00 4.73
C LEU A 86 -3.05 -8.86 3.74
N LEU A 87 -3.84 -9.13 2.73
CA LEU A 87 -4.34 -8.10 1.82
C LEU A 87 -5.50 -7.38 2.51
N LEU A 88 -5.20 -6.21 3.06
CA LEU A 88 -6.13 -5.40 3.85
C LEU A 88 -7.14 -4.66 2.97
N HIS A 89 -6.71 -4.26 1.76
CA HIS A 89 -7.55 -3.56 0.81
C HIS A 89 -7.04 -3.78 -0.61
N CYS A 90 -7.97 -3.90 -1.56
CA CYS A 90 -7.67 -3.99 -2.97
C CYS A 90 -8.82 -3.37 -3.77
N SER A 91 -8.55 -2.29 -4.50
CA SER A 91 -9.57 -1.63 -5.32
C SER A 91 -9.02 -1.14 -6.64
N VAL A 92 -9.86 -1.19 -7.69
CA VAL A 92 -9.53 -0.73 -9.03
C VAL A 92 -10.09 0.66 -9.30
N HIS A 93 -9.32 1.47 -10.00
CA HIS A 93 -9.65 2.85 -10.38
C HIS A 93 -9.14 3.15 -11.79
N ARG A 94 -9.71 4.17 -12.45
CA ARG A 94 -9.17 4.67 -13.72
C ARG A 94 -7.76 5.24 -13.55
N ALA A 95 -7.53 5.94 -12.44
CA ALA A 95 -6.22 6.42 -12.01
C ALA A 95 -6.23 6.61 -10.50
N VAL A 96 -5.14 6.26 -9.81
CA VAL A 96 -4.98 6.43 -8.37
C VAL A 96 -4.59 7.88 -8.08
N THR A 97 -5.45 8.57 -7.35
CA THR A 97 -5.25 9.96 -6.90
C THR A 97 -4.97 9.99 -5.40
N GLY A 98 -4.45 11.10 -4.89
CA GLY A 98 -4.25 11.28 -3.45
C GLY A 98 -5.55 11.12 -2.62
N LYS A 99 -6.73 11.41 -3.22
CA LYS A 99 -8.03 11.12 -2.58
C LYS A 99 -8.26 9.62 -2.45
N ILE A 100 -8.00 8.86 -3.52
CA ILE A 100 -8.18 7.39 -3.53
C ILE A 100 -7.23 6.73 -2.51
N VAL A 101 -5.98 7.22 -2.39
CA VAL A 101 -5.04 6.74 -1.37
C VAL A 101 -5.61 6.93 0.05
N VAL A 102 -6.15 8.12 0.34
CA VAL A 102 -6.78 8.43 1.64
C VAL A 102 -8.01 7.55 1.88
N ASP A 103 -8.88 7.41 0.89
CA ASP A 103 -10.14 6.66 1.01
C ASP A 103 -9.85 5.16 1.21
N SER A 104 -8.95 4.57 0.42
CA SER A 104 -8.55 3.15 0.53
C SER A 104 -7.86 2.84 1.86
N PHE A 105 -6.99 3.74 2.34
CA PHE A 105 -6.38 3.60 3.66
C PHE A 105 -7.41 3.65 4.78
N ASN A 106 -8.38 4.58 4.71
CA ASN A 106 -9.45 4.68 5.71
C ASN A 106 -10.37 3.46 5.69
N GLN A 107 -10.67 2.88 4.52
CA GLN A 107 -11.43 1.63 4.41
C GLN A 107 -10.69 0.47 5.09
N ALA A 108 -9.41 0.27 4.76
CA ALA A 108 -8.58 -0.73 5.44
C ALA A 108 -8.54 -0.50 6.96
N ARG A 109 -8.37 0.76 7.39
CA ARG A 109 -8.30 1.13 8.80
C ARG A 109 -9.62 0.90 9.56
N SER A 110 -10.76 1.09 8.91
CA SER A 110 -12.07 0.84 9.56
C SER A 110 -12.30 -0.63 9.89
N GLU A 111 -11.68 -1.53 9.14
CA GLU A 111 -11.82 -2.99 9.32
C GLU A 111 -10.71 -3.58 10.21
N TYR A 112 -9.47 -3.16 9.98
CA TYR A 112 -8.29 -3.78 10.60
C TYR A 112 -7.63 -2.94 11.71
N GLY A 113 -8.15 -1.76 12.00
CA GLY A 113 -7.56 -0.83 12.97
C GLY A 113 -6.47 0.05 12.36
N THR A 114 -5.89 0.92 13.19
CA THR A 114 -4.88 1.89 12.73
C THR A 114 -3.48 1.30 12.87
N PRO A 115 -2.66 1.22 11.80
CA PRO A 115 -1.31 0.69 11.88
C PRO A 115 -0.36 1.64 12.62
N PHE A 116 0.72 1.10 13.17
CA PHE A 116 1.79 1.90 13.74
C PHE A 116 2.54 2.72 12.67
N SER A 117 2.77 2.13 11.49
CA SER A 117 3.45 2.81 10.39
C SER A 117 2.95 2.37 9.02
N THR A 118 3.20 3.20 8.01
CA THR A 118 3.03 2.87 6.60
C THR A 118 4.36 2.86 5.88
N LEU A 119 4.50 2.03 4.86
CA LEU A 119 5.62 2.01 3.93
C LEU A 119 5.07 2.12 2.50
N THR A 120 5.37 3.24 1.85
CA THR A 120 4.95 3.53 0.47
C THR A 120 6.17 3.93 -0.37
N ASP A 121 5.98 4.00 -1.66
CA ASP A 121 6.97 4.61 -2.54
C ASP A 121 7.00 6.15 -2.36
N ASN A 122 7.85 6.83 -3.15
CA ASN A 122 7.96 8.27 -3.15
C ASN A 122 7.03 8.94 -4.20
N GLY A 123 6.02 8.24 -4.69
CA GLY A 123 5.05 8.78 -5.64
C GLY A 123 4.30 9.99 -5.06
N VAL A 124 3.98 10.95 -5.90
CA VAL A 124 3.33 12.22 -5.49
C VAL A 124 1.97 12.01 -4.82
N VAL A 125 1.34 10.88 -5.02
CA VAL A 125 0.07 10.52 -4.37
C VAL A 125 0.26 10.16 -2.89
N TYR A 126 1.45 9.65 -2.52
CA TYR A 126 1.80 9.26 -1.15
C TYR A 126 2.59 10.33 -0.40
N THR A 127 3.40 11.13 -1.09
CA THR A 127 4.24 12.14 -0.43
C THR A 127 4.42 13.39 -1.27
N ALA A 128 4.44 14.55 -0.63
CA ALA A 128 4.79 15.82 -1.25
C ALA A 128 6.25 16.24 -0.97
N ARG A 129 7.09 15.32 -0.51
CA ARG A 129 8.47 15.59 -0.09
C ARG A 129 9.29 16.37 -1.12
N PHE A 130 9.08 16.09 -2.41
CA PHE A 130 9.83 16.73 -3.49
C PHE A 130 9.19 18.02 -4.02
N THR A 131 7.93 18.31 -3.66
CA THR A 131 7.19 19.50 -4.13
C THR A 131 7.07 20.58 -3.07
N GLY A 132 7.61 20.34 -1.88
CA GLY A 132 7.55 21.24 -0.73
C GLY A 132 6.12 21.39 -0.17
N GLY A 133 5.89 20.80 1.00
CA GLY A 133 4.59 20.80 1.67
C GLY A 133 4.23 19.41 2.17
N ALA A 134 2.97 19.18 2.47
CA ALA A 134 2.41 17.86 2.77
C ALA A 134 1.15 17.66 1.93
N ASN A 135 0.92 16.42 1.48
CA ASN A 135 -0.30 16.05 0.78
C ASN A 135 -1.39 15.58 1.76
N LYS A 136 -2.59 15.25 1.24
CA LYS A 136 -3.72 14.80 2.08
C LYS A 136 -3.40 13.55 2.89
N PHE A 137 -2.63 12.63 2.32
CA PHE A 137 -2.29 11.38 2.99
C PHE A 137 -1.31 11.61 4.14
N GLU A 138 -0.27 12.43 3.93
CA GLU A 138 0.68 12.82 4.98
C GLU A 138 -0.02 13.55 6.15
N TYR A 139 -0.96 14.45 5.84
CA TYR A 139 -1.79 15.09 6.88
C TYR A 139 -2.64 14.08 7.66
N LEU A 140 -3.25 13.10 6.97
CA LEU A 140 -4.03 12.05 7.63
C LEU A 140 -3.17 11.23 8.57
N LEU A 141 -2.00 10.77 8.10
CA LEU A 141 -1.08 9.96 8.91
C LEU A 141 -0.61 10.72 10.16
N ALA A 142 -0.23 11.99 10.00
CA ALA A 142 0.18 12.85 11.11
C ALA A 142 -0.95 13.01 12.16
N LYS A 143 -2.19 13.24 11.69
CA LYS A 143 -3.38 13.34 12.57
C LYS A 143 -3.63 12.05 13.36
N LEU A 144 -3.38 10.90 12.72
CA LEU A 144 -3.60 9.60 13.33
C LEU A 144 -2.40 9.14 14.18
N GLY A 145 -1.27 9.85 14.17
CA GLY A 145 -0.03 9.45 14.82
C GLY A 145 0.65 8.24 14.14
N VAL A 146 0.38 8.01 12.87
CA VAL A 146 0.96 6.92 12.07
C VAL A 146 2.29 7.37 11.47
N HIS A 147 3.35 6.60 11.70
CA HIS A 147 4.66 6.88 11.11
C HIS A 147 4.68 6.57 9.61
N GLN A 148 4.99 7.55 8.78
CA GLN A 148 5.22 7.32 7.37
C GLN A 148 6.69 6.95 7.13
N LYS A 149 6.89 5.78 6.53
CA LYS A 149 8.16 5.31 5.99
C LYS A 149 8.07 5.37 4.48
N ASN A 150 9.04 6.01 3.85
CA ASN A 150 9.16 6.02 2.39
C ASN A 150 10.31 5.13 1.97
N GLY A 151 10.16 4.40 0.86
CA GLY A 151 11.24 3.62 0.29
C GLY A 151 12.46 4.51 0.02
N SER A 152 13.66 4.11 0.45
CA SER A 152 14.88 4.83 0.09
C SER A 152 15.12 4.67 -1.41
N PRO A 153 15.42 5.75 -2.15
CA PRO A 153 15.80 5.66 -3.56
C PRO A 153 16.95 4.67 -3.72
N GLY A 154 16.81 3.69 -4.63
CA GLY A 154 17.84 2.69 -4.90
C GLY A 154 17.90 1.48 -3.94
N HIS A 155 17.01 1.39 -2.96
CA HIS A 155 16.89 0.19 -2.09
C HIS A 155 15.57 -0.55 -2.32
N PRO A 156 15.45 -1.36 -3.37
CA PRO A 156 14.22 -2.11 -3.71
C PRO A 156 13.84 -3.18 -2.69
N GLN A 157 14.69 -3.42 -1.68
CA GLN A 157 14.50 -4.49 -0.70
C GLN A 157 13.37 -4.24 0.30
N THR A 158 12.97 -2.99 0.49
CA THR A 158 11.93 -2.61 1.45
C THR A 158 10.52 -2.92 0.93
N GLN A 159 10.28 -2.86 -0.37
CA GLN A 159 8.97 -3.10 -1.01
C GLN A 159 8.83 -4.46 -1.71
N GLY A 160 9.83 -5.32 -1.64
CA GLY A 160 9.83 -6.61 -2.33
C GLY A 160 8.67 -7.56 -1.97
N LYS A 161 7.94 -7.29 -0.89
CA LYS A 161 6.75 -8.06 -0.48
C LYS A 161 5.53 -7.67 -1.31
N ILE A 162 5.25 -6.37 -1.43
CA ILE A 162 4.13 -5.87 -2.24
C ILE A 162 4.39 -6.08 -3.74
N GLU A 163 5.64 -5.96 -4.20
CA GLU A 163 6.01 -6.30 -5.58
C GLU A 163 5.69 -7.77 -5.89
N ARG A 164 6.05 -8.70 -4.98
CA ARG A 164 5.74 -10.12 -5.13
C ARG A 164 4.23 -10.39 -5.04
N PHE A 165 3.52 -9.64 -4.22
CA PHE A 165 2.07 -9.66 -4.17
C PHE A 165 1.49 -9.27 -5.54
N HIS A 166 1.94 -8.17 -6.14
CA HIS A 166 1.49 -7.73 -7.47
C HIS A 166 1.76 -8.78 -8.55
N GLN A 167 2.90 -9.47 -8.50
CA GLN A 167 3.17 -10.59 -9.41
C GLN A 167 2.15 -11.73 -9.24
N THR A 168 1.77 -12.04 -8.00
CA THR A 168 0.78 -13.08 -7.70
C THR A 168 -0.62 -12.66 -8.19
N LEU A 169 -1.02 -11.42 -7.92
CA LEU A 169 -2.28 -10.86 -8.40
C LEU A 169 -2.36 -10.89 -9.92
N LYS A 170 -1.35 -10.37 -10.62
CA LYS A 170 -1.32 -10.34 -12.09
C LYS A 170 -1.38 -11.73 -12.70
N LYS A 171 -0.64 -12.71 -12.16
CA LYS A 171 -0.72 -14.09 -12.59
C LYS A 171 -2.12 -14.70 -12.41
N TRP A 172 -2.83 -14.32 -11.36
CA TRP A 172 -4.19 -14.79 -11.14
C TRP A 172 -5.17 -14.13 -12.12
N LEU A 173 -5.05 -12.83 -12.34
CA LEU A 173 -5.89 -12.10 -13.28
C LEU A 173 -5.71 -12.60 -14.73
N THR A 174 -4.50 -13.00 -15.14
CA THR A 174 -4.27 -13.59 -16.49
C THR A 174 -4.99 -14.92 -16.71
N LEU A 175 -5.40 -15.62 -15.64
CA LEU A 175 -6.16 -16.86 -15.73
C LEU A 175 -7.69 -16.62 -15.75
N LYS A 176 -8.13 -15.38 -15.56
CA LYS A 176 -9.54 -14.98 -15.58
C LYS A 176 -9.92 -14.42 -16.95
N PRO A 177 -11.19 -14.52 -17.34
CA PRO A 177 -11.69 -13.77 -18.49
C PRO A 177 -11.39 -12.28 -18.31
N PRO A 178 -10.91 -11.57 -19.34
CA PRO A 178 -10.66 -10.14 -19.27
C PRO A 178 -11.91 -9.38 -18.84
N ALA A 179 -11.81 -8.55 -17.82
CA ALA A 179 -12.93 -7.76 -17.31
C ALA A 179 -13.32 -6.66 -18.30
N THR A 180 -14.60 -6.48 -18.56
CA THR A 180 -15.13 -5.46 -19.48
C THR A 180 -15.42 -4.12 -18.80
N SER A 181 -15.49 -4.10 -17.46
CA SER A 181 -15.75 -2.89 -16.67
C SER A 181 -14.97 -2.89 -15.35
N LEU A 182 -14.92 -1.72 -14.69
CA LEU A 182 -14.30 -1.58 -13.37
C LEU A 182 -15.03 -2.46 -12.33
N GLU A 183 -16.34 -2.53 -12.39
CA GLU A 183 -17.15 -3.31 -11.46
C GLU A 183 -16.87 -4.80 -11.61
N GLN A 184 -16.72 -5.29 -12.83
CA GLN A 184 -16.36 -6.68 -13.10
C GLN A 184 -14.95 -6.99 -12.61
N LEU A 185 -13.98 -6.09 -12.86
CA LEU A 185 -12.64 -6.26 -12.34
C LEU A 185 -12.61 -6.22 -10.81
N GLN A 186 -13.40 -5.31 -10.19
CA GLN A 186 -13.51 -5.27 -8.73
C GLN A 186 -14.09 -6.58 -8.16
N SER A 187 -15.07 -7.17 -8.82
CA SER A 187 -15.60 -8.48 -8.41
C SER A 187 -14.53 -9.58 -8.47
N GLN A 188 -13.71 -9.59 -9.50
CA GLN A 188 -12.55 -10.49 -9.59
C GLN A 188 -11.52 -10.22 -8.49
N LEU A 189 -11.25 -8.95 -8.16
CA LEU A 189 -10.33 -8.58 -7.07
C LEU A 189 -10.85 -9.05 -5.71
N ASN A 190 -12.15 -8.96 -5.46
CA ASN A 190 -12.77 -9.43 -4.23
C ASN A 190 -12.64 -10.97 -4.10
N GLU A 191 -12.87 -11.71 -5.18
CA GLU A 191 -12.62 -13.16 -5.24
C GLU A 191 -11.17 -13.50 -4.97
N PHE A 192 -10.25 -12.73 -5.58
CA PHE A 192 -8.82 -12.91 -5.34
C PHE A 192 -8.44 -12.64 -3.89
N GLN A 193 -8.97 -11.58 -3.26
CA GLN A 193 -8.70 -11.23 -1.86
C GLN A 193 -9.12 -12.36 -0.92
N ASP A 194 -10.32 -12.92 -1.09
CA ASP A 194 -10.78 -14.08 -0.29
C ASP A 194 -9.85 -15.29 -0.47
N LEU A 195 -9.55 -15.63 -1.72
CA LEU A 195 -8.65 -16.74 -2.03
C LEU A 195 -7.25 -16.53 -1.44
N TYR A 196 -6.69 -15.33 -1.62
CA TYR A 196 -5.35 -14.99 -1.17
C TYR A 196 -5.23 -14.99 0.35
N ASN A 197 -6.20 -14.39 1.03
CA ASN A 197 -6.19 -14.24 2.48
C ASN A 197 -6.54 -15.53 3.22
N ASN A 198 -7.55 -16.28 2.74
CA ASN A 198 -8.19 -17.33 3.51
C ASN A 198 -7.90 -18.75 3.01
N LYS A 199 -7.59 -18.92 1.72
CA LYS A 199 -7.55 -20.25 1.09
C LYS A 199 -6.17 -20.63 0.55
N ARG A 200 -5.20 -19.69 0.54
CA ARG A 200 -3.88 -19.92 -0.01
C ARG A 200 -2.84 -20.03 1.09
N GLY A 201 -2.19 -21.19 1.21
CA GLY A 201 -1.00 -21.35 2.05
C GLY A 201 0.18 -20.51 1.51
N HIS A 202 0.77 -19.69 2.35
CA HIS A 202 1.85 -18.78 1.96
C HIS A 202 3.21 -19.33 2.38
N LYS A 203 4.11 -19.57 1.41
CA LYS A 203 5.43 -20.16 1.68
C LYS A 203 6.25 -19.41 2.74
N ALA A 204 6.21 -18.07 2.72
CA ALA A 204 6.92 -17.25 3.71
C ALA A 204 6.31 -17.31 5.11
N LEU A 205 5.08 -17.83 5.25
CA LEU A 205 4.34 -18.01 6.51
C LEU A 205 4.28 -19.48 6.92
N ALA A 206 5.27 -20.28 6.55
CA ALA A 206 5.27 -21.73 6.78
C ALA A 206 3.98 -22.42 6.29
N MET A 207 3.48 -22.01 5.13
CA MET A 207 2.24 -22.49 4.49
C MET A 207 0.95 -22.17 5.25
N LYS A 208 0.97 -21.30 6.26
CA LYS A 208 -0.25 -20.75 6.86
C LYS A 208 -0.88 -19.71 5.93
N THR A 209 -2.18 -19.48 6.10
CA THR A 209 -2.88 -18.40 5.38
C THR A 209 -2.57 -17.03 6.00
N PRO A 210 -2.61 -15.94 5.21
CA PRO A 210 -2.45 -14.57 5.74
C PRO A 210 -3.41 -14.24 6.88
N SER A 211 -4.69 -14.58 6.76
CA SER A 211 -5.70 -14.35 7.81
C SER A 211 -5.33 -15.09 9.10
N HIS A 212 -4.94 -16.35 9.03
CA HIS A 212 -4.51 -17.09 10.20
C HIS A 212 -3.32 -16.42 10.92
N CYS A 213 -2.31 -15.96 10.15
CA CYS A 213 -1.16 -15.28 10.74
C CYS A 213 -1.51 -13.91 11.34
N TYR A 214 -2.45 -13.19 10.73
CA TYR A 214 -2.92 -11.91 11.23
C TYR A 214 -3.69 -12.05 12.54
N GLU A 215 -4.53 -13.07 12.66
CA GLU A 215 -5.39 -13.30 13.84
C GLU A 215 -4.64 -13.94 15.00
N ALA A 216 -3.67 -14.80 14.72
CA ALA A 216 -2.92 -15.54 15.73
C ALA A 216 -1.96 -14.69 16.58
N THR A 217 -1.70 -13.44 16.21
CA THR A 217 -0.70 -12.58 16.87
C THR A 217 -1.34 -11.29 17.37
N VAL A 218 -0.86 -10.81 18.52
CA VAL A 218 -1.25 -9.49 19.05
C VAL A 218 -0.88 -8.41 18.02
N LYS A 219 -1.83 -7.52 17.74
CA LYS A 219 -1.68 -6.47 16.74
C LYS A 219 -1.00 -5.24 17.34
N ALA A 220 -0.05 -4.68 16.60
CA ALA A 220 0.48 -3.37 16.93
C ALA A 220 -0.61 -2.30 16.78
N GLY A 221 -0.51 -1.27 17.56
CA GLY A 221 -1.38 -0.10 17.47
C GLY A 221 -0.56 1.17 17.48
N VAL A 222 -1.22 2.29 17.24
CA VAL A 222 -0.57 3.61 17.34
C VAL A 222 -0.16 3.85 18.78
N GLN A 223 1.16 3.90 19.04
CA GLN A 223 1.72 4.21 20.35
C GLN A 223 1.98 5.70 20.54
N ASN A 224 1.97 6.45 19.44
CA ASN A 224 2.21 7.88 19.46
C ASN A 224 0.89 8.62 19.65
N LYS A 225 0.90 9.59 20.57
CA LYS A 225 -0.12 10.64 20.52
C LYS A 225 -0.08 11.27 19.13
N PRO A 226 -1.23 11.63 18.56
CA PRO A 226 -1.26 12.44 17.34
C PRO A 226 -0.20 13.53 17.48
N GLN A 227 0.59 13.75 16.44
CA GLN A 227 1.60 14.81 16.51
C GLN A 227 0.87 16.15 16.68
N GLU A 228 0.65 16.54 17.92
CA GLU A 228 0.31 17.89 18.28
C GLU A 228 1.47 18.75 17.82
N GLY A 229 1.25 19.53 16.76
CA GLY A 229 2.28 20.46 16.29
C GLY A 229 2.94 20.11 14.97
N PHE A 230 2.38 19.19 14.15
CA PHE A 230 2.76 19.18 12.74
C PHE A 230 2.30 20.50 12.11
N TYR A 231 3.22 21.44 12.05
CA TYR A 231 2.98 22.75 11.44
C TYR A 231 4.12 23.08 10.47
N ARG A 232 3.78 23.84 9.45
CA ARG A 232 4.71 24.44 8.50
C ARG A 232 4.72 25.93 8.69
N ILE A 233 5.89 26.50 8.81
CA ILE A 233 6.06 27.95 8.82
C ILE A 233 6.37 28.41 7.39
N ARG A 234 5.62 29.38 6.92
CA ARG A 234 5.84 30.04 5.64
C ARG A 234 5.87 31.55 5.84
N TYR A 235 6.92 32.17 5.33
CA TYR A 235 7.00 33.63 5.22
C TYR A 235 6.38 34.04 3.90
N ASP A 236 5.52 35.02 3.91
CA ASP A 236 4.82 35.51 2.73
C ASP A 236 4.54 37.01 2.85
N ARG A 237 4.03 37.60 1.77
CA ARG A 237 3.61 38.99 1.73
C ARG A 237 2.15 39.07 1.33
N VAL A 238 1.36 39.84 2.06
CA VAL A 238 -0.05 40.09 1.72
C VAL A 238 -0.10 40.85 0.40
N ASP A 239 -0.93 40.39 -0.54
CA ASP A 239 -1.08 41.05 -1.82
C ASP A 239 -1.77 42.42 -1.70
N ARG A 240 -1.81 43.19 -2.81
CA ARG A 240 -2.43 44.53 -2.88
C ARG A 240 -3.93 44.52 -2.55
N PHE A 241 -4.59 43.38 -2.61
CA PHE A 241 -5.99 43.18 -2.30
C PHE A 241 -6.24 42.66 -0.87
N GLY A 242 -5.21 42.58 -0.06
CA GLY A 242 -5.32 42.05 1.31
C GLY A 242 -5.51 40.54 1.39
N LYS A 243 -4.98 39.77 0.41
CA LYS A 243 -5.15 38.33 0.33
C LYS A 243 -3.79 37.60 0.37
N LEU A 244 -3.84 36.36 0.77
CA LEU A 244 -2.76 35.39 0.70
C LEU A 244 -3.22 34.17 -0.08
N SER A 245 -2.32 33.54 -0.81
CA SER A 245 -2.59 32.29 -1.50
C SER A 245 -1.86 31.14 -0.83
N LEU A 246 -2.59 30.10 -0.50
CA LEU A 246 -2.06 28.89 0.14
C LEU A 246 -2.50 27.66 -0.66
N ARG A 247 -1.52 26.86 -1.12
CA ARG A 247 -1.81 25.53 -1.65
C ARG A 247 -1.79 24.53 -0.51
N ARG A 248 -2.95 23.89 -0.27
CA ARG A 248 -3.12 22.89 0.79
C ARG A 248 -3.88 21.70 0.26
N ALA A 249 -3.37 20.49 0.55
CA ALA A 249 -3.98 19.24 0.14
C ALA A 249 -4.32 19.19 -1.38
N GLY A 250 -3.43 19.75 -2.21
CA GLY A 250 -3.59 19.81 -3.66
C GLY A 250 -4.51 20.93 -4.18
N GLN A 251 -5.18 21.68 -3.29
CA GLN A 251 -6.07 22.80 -3.65
C GLN A 251 -5.45 24.15 -3.32
N LEU A 252 -5.72 25.15 -4.16
CA LEU A 252 -5.33 26.53 -3.92
C LEU A 252 -6.44 27.23 -3.12
N HIS A 253 -6.08 27.74 -1.96
CA HIS A 253 -6.96 28.53 -1.10
C HIS A 253 -6.54 29.98 -1.12
N HIS A 254 -7.50 30.88 -1.10
CA HIS A 254 -7.29 32.31 -0.95
C HIS A 254 -7.78 32.76 0.42
N LEU A 255 -6.87 33.27 1.24
CA LEU A 255 -7.14 33.73 2.59
C LEU A 255 -7.26 35.25 2.57
N GLY A 256 -8.40 35.79 2.94
CA GLY A 256 -8.58 37.21 3.12
C GLY A 256 -8.09 37.66 4.50
N VAL A 257 -7.02 38.45 4.57
CA VAL A 257 -6.48 39.01 5.82
C VAL A 257 -6.87 40.50 5.98
N GLY A 258 -7.42 41.12 4.94
CA GLY A 258 -7.88 42.47 4.93
C GLY A 258 -6.91 43.46 4.29
N ILE A 259 -7.48 44.45 3.59
CA ILE A 259 -6.76 45.49 2.83
C ILE A 259 -5.78 46.30 3.69
N LYS A 260 -6.11 46.50 4.97
CA LYS A 260 -5.24 47.23 5.92
C LYS A 260 -3.85 46.57 6.13
N HIS A 261 -3.74 45.28 5.78
CA HIS A 261 -2.49 44.52 5.90
C HIS A 261 -1.76 44.35 4.56
N ARG A 262 -2.22 45.04 3.48
CA ARG A 262 -1.57 44.97 2.17
C ARG A 262 -0.06 45.19 2.26
N GLU A 263 0.68 44.40 1.49
CA GLU A 263 2.14 44.46 1.37
C GLU A 263 2.95 44.19 2.65
N LYS A 264 2.29 43.92 3.78
CA LYS A 264 3.00 43.48 4.99
C LYS A 264 3.63 42.11 4.81
N LEU A 265 4.82 41.94 5.34
CA LEU A 265 5.43 40.63 5.55
C LEU A 265 4.72 39.97 6.73
N ILE A 266 4.41 38.69 6.54
CA ILE A 266 3.70 37.90 7.53
C ILE A 266 4.32 36.51 7.68
N ILE A 267 4.02 35.89 8.80
CA ILE A 267 4.33 34.49 9.08
C ILE A 267 3.00 33.73 9.05
N MET A 268 2.92 32.70 8.22
CA MET A 268 1.83 31.73 8.26
C MET A 268 2.31 30.48 9.00
N ILE A 269 1.58 30.10 10.03
CA ILE A 269 1.73 28.80 10.70
C ILE A 269 0.57 27.94 10.20
N ILE A 270 0.91 26.94 9.40
CA ILE A 270 -0.05 26.08 8.72
C ILE A 270 -0.06 24.75 9.46
N ALA A 271 -1.07 24.53 10.30
CA ALA A 271 -1.31 23.26 11.00
C ALA A 271 -2.27 22.35 10.23
N TYR A 272 -2.57 21.17 10.78
CA TYR A 272 -3.44 20.20 10.11
C TYR A 272 -4.86 20.75 9.83
N ASP A 273 -5.44 21.45 10.78
CA ASP A 273 -6.84 21.89 10.77
C ASP A 273 -7.00 23.40 10.71
N ASN A 274 -5.94 24.16 10.91
CA ASN A 274 -5.97 25.61 10.93
C ASN A 274 -4.77 26.28 10.24
N VAL A 275 -4.93 27.56 9.94
CA VAL A 275 -3.86 28.43 9.45
C VAL A 275 -3.88 29.70 10.30
N THR A 276 -2.79 29.93 11.02
CA THR A 276 -2.59 31.18 11.78
C THR A 276 -1.71 32.12 10.97
N VAL A 277 -2.11 33.37 10.88
CA VAL A 277 -1.34 34.44 10.21
C VAL A 277 -0.96 35.47 11.27
N SER A 278 0.34 35.80 11.35
CA SER A 278 0.88 36.81 12.26
C SER A 278 1.81 37.75 11.50
N ASP A 279 1.88 39.01 11.92
CA ASP A 279 2.81 40.05 11.47
C ASP A 279 3.95 40.24 12.47
#